data_f863c13c1aeef7c20518aa0cca74891b
#
_entry.id   f863c13c1aeef7c20518aa0cca74891b
#
_cell.length_a   1.000
_cell.length_b   1.000
_cell.length_c   1.000
_cell.angle_alpha   90.00
_cell.angle_beta   90.00
_cell.angle_gamma   90.00
#
_symmetry.space_group_name_H-M   'P 1'
#
loop_
_entity.id
_entity.type
_entity.pdbx_description
1 polymer ?
#
loop_
_entity_poly.entity_id
_entity_poly.type
_entity_poly.pdbx_seq_one_letter_code
_entity_poly.pdbx_strand_id
1 'polypeptide(L)'
;MDQQITKKYNYWQWRTLIVLMIAYILYYFLRKNFSAALPAMQEELGITKLQLGTFITLNGIIYGFSRFVNGFIADRCSRRKLLAGGLIISAVINFAIAFSPKLDGVFNLLDAEGKATMGLVYLIGSLWVINGYIHGMGYPPCASLMAHWFKPSELATKQSIWNASHSIGAGVVIALCGWLLSKFGMSAWNLCFAIPAAIAFIGAIVVFLTLRDTPSSVGLPEVEELDHKAEGHTSEPEKQLKGKAYNHFLNRLVFKNPIIWILALSNFCIYVIRFTILEWGTSFLTQYKGFEIDLSANIVAMSELAGGVLGTLVAGWFTDKFMKNKAHRTCLLCTIGATFSFFLFWQTPETAHWFISALLICISAFFVYGPQALLGVAASQQATKRACATANGILGIFGYAATTIAGIGFGYIADKFGWNSVFLVAVIFGLIGCLVIATIWKAPADGYEKAGTVMEEIKNME
;
A
#
# COMPACT_ATOMS: atom_id res chain seq x y z
N MET A 1 3.77 -27.78 -23.44
CA MET A 1 4.16 -26.39 -23.78
C MET A 1 5.59 -26.41 -24.31
N ASP A 2 5.86 -25.74 -25.42
CA ASP A 2 7.20 -25.69 -26.01
C ASP A 2 8.20 -25.10 -24.95
N GLN A 3 9.35 -25.74 -24.76
CA GLN A 3 10.36 -25.32 -23.78
C GLN A 3 10.81 -23.87 -24.02
N GLN A 4 10.79 -23.40 -25.25
CA GLN A 4 11.13 -22.03 -25.61
C GLN A 4 10.07 -21.02 -25.10
N ILE A 5 8.79 -21.35 -25.20
CA ILE A 5 7.69 -20.51 -24.71
C ILE A 5 7.78 -20.40 -23.18
N THR A 6 8.03 -21.52 -22.49
CA THR A 6 8.19 -21.55 -21.03
C THR A 6 9.34 -20.67 -20.54
N LYS A 7 10.52 -20.76 -21.19
CA LYS A 7 11.68 -19.91 -20.87
C LYS A 7 11.40 -18.43 -21.08
N LYS A 8 10.76 -18.09 -22.22
CA LYS A 8 10.39 -16.70 -22.55
C LYS A 8 9.35 -16.17 -21.55
N TYR A 9 8.40 -17.00 -21.12
CA TYR A 9 7.36 -16.64 -20.16
C TYR A 9 7.99 -16.34 -18.80
N ASN A 10 8.83 -17.23 -18.26
CA ASN A 10 9.54 -17.04 -17.00
C ASN A 10 10.40 -15.77 -17.00
N TYR A 11 11.11 -15.50 -18.10
CA TYR A 11 11.89 -14.27 -18.24
C TYR A 11 11.00 -13.01 -18.08
N TRP A 12 9.85 -12.96 -18.76
CA TRP A 12 8.96 -11.81 -18.69
C TRP A 12 8.26 -11.69 -17.35
N GLN A 13 7.90 -12.78 -16.69
CA GLN A 13 7.35 -12.78 -15.34
C GLN A 13 8.32 -12.17 -14.33
N TRP A 14 9.56 -12.67 -14.30
CA TRP A 14 10.57 -12.13 -13.40
C TRP A 14 10.91 -10.67 -13.72
N ARG A 15 11.05 -10.34 -14.99
CA ARG A 15 11.25 -8.95 -15.43
C ARG A 15 10.11 -8.05 -14.95
N THR A 16 8.87 -8.45 -15.13
CA THR A 16 7.69 -7.69 -14.68
C THR A 16 7.72 -7.53 -13.16
N LEU A 17 7.93 -8.58 -12.39
CA LEU A 17 8.01 -8.53 -10.94
C LEU A 17 9.08 -7.55 -10.45
N ILE A 18 10.31 -7.67 -10.96
CA ILE A 18 11.42 -6.79 -10.56
C ILE A 18 11.13 -5.33 -10.93
N VAL A 19 10.63 -5.07 -12.14
CA VAL A 19 10.28 -3.70 -12.56
C VAL A 19 9.16 -3.12 -11.71
N LEU A 20 8.16 -3.91 -11.34
CA LEU A 20 7.10 -3.47 -10.43
C LEU A 20 7.62 -3.19 -9.01
N MET A 21 8.57 -3.99 -8.52
CA MET A 21 9.24 -3.72 -7.24
C MET A 21 10.02 -2.41 -7.28
N ILE A 22 10.81 -2.19 -8.34
CA ILE A 22 11.55 -0.93 -8.53
C ILE A 22 10.58 0.25 -8.61
N ALA A 23 9.53 0.17 -9.40
CA ALA A 23 8.53 1.22 -9.51
C ALA A 23 7.92 1.58 -8.15
N TYR A 24 7.61 0.57 -7.34
CA TYR A 24 6.97 0.79 -6.04
C TYR A 24 7.96 1.32 -4.98
N ILE A 25 9.24 0.91 -5.03
CA ILE A 25 10.33 1.52 -4.26
C ILE A 25 10.42 3.02 -4.57
N LEU A 26 10.38 3.39 -5.86
CA LEU A 26 10.46 4.78 -6.29
C LEU A 26 9.25 5.63 -5.85
N TYR A 27 8.04 5.04 -5.82
CA TYR A 27 6.88 5.70 -5.21
C TYR A 27 7.13 6.01 -3.72
N TYR A 28 7.76 5.07 -2.98
CA TYR A 28 8.08 5.30 -1.58
C TYR A 28 9.22 6.31 -1.36
N PHE A 29 10.12 6.46 -2.33
CA PHE A 29 11.12 7.54 -2.33
C PHE A 29 10.46 8.92 -2.29
N LEU A 30 9.39 9.09 -3.07
CA LEU A 30 8.65 10.35 -3.20
C LEU A 30 7.55 10.54 -2.15
N ARG A 31 7.41 9.59 -1.23
CA ARG A 31 6.41 9.64 -0.16
C ARG A 31 7.02 9.72 1.23
N LYS A 32 8.10 8.97 1.49
CA LYS A 32 8.71 8.90 2.82
C LYS A 32 9.85 9.92 3.02
N ASN A 33 10.32 10.52 1.95
CA ASN A 33 11.28 11.62 2.00
C ASN A 33 10.75 12.83 2.80
N PHE A 34 9.46 13.16 2.70
CA PHE A 34 8.84 14.24 3.47
C PHE A 34 9.00 14.00 4.98
N SER A 35 8.64 12.80 5.45
CA SER A 35 8.78 12.45 6.86
C SER A 35 10.23 12.54 7.36
N ALA A 36 11.20 12.19 6.51
CA ALA A 36 12.62 12.28 6.82
C ALA A 36 13.13 13.73 6.86
N ALA A 37 12.53 14.64 6.07
CA ALA A 37 12.89 16.05 6.01
C ALA A 37 12.20 16.91 7.08
N LEU A 38 11.21 16.39 7.81
CA LEU A 38 10.42 17.15 8.78
C LEU A 38 11.25 17.95 9.80
N PRO A 39 12.27 17.35 10.48
CA PRO A 39 13.06 18.11 11.45
C PRO A 39 13.78 19.29 10.81
N ALA A 40 14.34 19.08 9.63
CA ALA A 40 15.07 20.12 8.90
C ALA A 40 14.15 21.25 8.40
N MET A 41 12.94 20.92 7.94
CA MET A 41 11.93 21.91 7.54
C MET A 41 11.42 22.71 8.74
N GLN A 42 11.33 22.13 9.94
CA GLN A 42 10.99 22.83 11.17
C GLN A 42 12.10 23.82 11.57
N GLU A 43 13.34 23.39 11.55
CA GLU A 43 14.48 24.19 11.96
C GLU A 43 14.76 25.34 10.98
N GLU A 44 14.86 25.02 9.70
CA GLU A 44 15.27 25.99 8.67
C GLU A 44 14.13 26.92 8.24
N LEU A 45 12.95 26.36 8.00
CA LEU A 45 11.81 27.12 7.47
C LEU A 45 10.85 27.64 8.57
N GLY A 46 11.02 27.20 9.82
CA GLY A 46 10.12 27.58 10.92
C GLY A 46 8.70 27.04 10.79
N ILE A 47 8.45 26.04 9.93
CA ILE A 47 7.14 25.42 9.74
C ILE A 47 6.76 24.64 10.99
N THR A 48 5.60 24.90 11.57
CA THR A 48 5.18 24.29 12.82
C THR A 48 4.85 22.79 12.68
N LYS A 49 4.98 22.03 13.78
CA LYS A 49 4.58 20.61 13.83
C LYS A 49 3.12 20.41 13.44
N LEU A 50 2.24 21.34 13.85
CA LEU A 50 0.81 21.29 13.52
C LEU A 50 0.58 21.42 12.01
N GLN A 51 1.26 22.36 11.34
CA GLN A 51 1.15 22.54 9.89
C GLN A 51 1.64 21.29 9.14
N LEU A 52 2.80 20.76 9.51
CA LEU A 52 3.37 19.54 8.90
C LEU A 52 2.49 18.31 9.15
N GLY A 53 1.96 18.15 10.37
CA GLY A 53 1.01 17.11 10.73
C GLY A 53 -0.30 17.19 9.92
N THR A 54 -0.79 18.41 9.69
CA THR A 54 -1.96 18.66 8.84
C THR A 54 -1.71 18.17 7.40
N PHE A 55 -0.53 18.48 6.83
CA PHE A 55 -0.18 18.03 5.48
C PHE A 55 -0.11 16.49 5.38
N ILE A 56 0.46 15.83 6.39
CA ILE A 56 0.51 14.36 6.44
C ILE A 56 -0.90 13.78 6.48
N THR A 57 -1.77 14.32 7.30
CA THR A 57 -3.15 13.85 7.45
C THR A 57 -3.95 14.03 6.16
N LEU A 58 -3.91 15.22 5.57
CA LEU A 58 -4.59 15.51 4.31
C LEU A 58 -4.06 14.63 3.17
N ASN A 59 -2.73 14.47 3.08
CA ASN A 59 -2.12 13.55 2.11
C ASN A 59 -2.64 12.11 2.27
N GLY A 60 -2.77 11.60 3.49
CA GLY A 60 -3.30 10.26 3.78
C GLY A 60 -4.75 10.09 3.32
N ILE A 61 -5.62 11.05 3.62
CA ILE A 61 -7.04 11.03 3.22
C ILE A 61 -7.17 11.07 1.69
N ILE A 62 -6.49 12.01 1.05
CA ILE A 62 -6.52 12.17 -0.41
C ILE A 62 -5.93 10.95 -1.11
N TYR A 63 -4.86 10.36 -0.57
CA TYR A 63 -4.30 9.12 -1.10
C TYR A 63 -5.29 7.96 -1.05
N GLY A 64 -6.03 7.80 0.05
CA GLY A 64 -7.07 6.76 0.18
C GLY A 64 -8.16 6.91 -0.90
N PHE A 65 -8.68 8.12 -1.08
CA PHE A 65 -9.65 8.45 -2.13
C PHE A 65 -9.06 8.22 -3.53
N SER A 66 -7.84 8.68 -3.76
CA SER A 66 -7.14 8.54 -5.03
C SER A 66 -6.92 7.08 -5.44
N ARG A 67 -6.66 6.19 -4.49
CA ARG A 67 -6.52 4.75 -4.78
C ARG A 67 -7.78 4.16 -5.42
N PHE A 68 -8.95 4.60 -4.98
CA PHE A 68 -10.22 4.16 -5.57
C PHE A 68 -10.38 4.70 -6.99
N VAL A 69 -10.22 6.01 -7.18
CA VAL A 69 -10.36 6.65 -8.50
C VAL A 69 -9.35 6.06 -9.50
N ASN A 70 -8.09 5.95 -9.11
CA ASN A 70 -7.04 5.39 -9.96
C ASN A 70 -7.16 3.88 -10.15
N GLY A 71 -7.81 3.16 -9.24
CA GLY A 71 -8.20 1.76 -9.46
C GLY A 71 -9.14 1.63 -10.66
N PHE A 72 -10.18 2.45 -10.67
CA PHE A 72 -11.13 2.48 -11.77
C PHE A 72 -10.50 2.93 -13.11
N ILE A 73 -9.55 3.86 -13.06
CA ILE A 73 -8.81 4.31 -14.25
C ILE A 73 -7.86 3.20 -14.73
N ALA A 74 -7.15 2.52 -13.84
CA ALA A 74 -6.16 1.49 -14.18
C ALA A 74 -6.76 0.30 -14.92
N ASP A 75 -8.02 -0.06 -14.63
CA ASP A 75 -8.72 -1.13 -15.33
C ASP A 75 -9.15 -0.72 -16.75
N ARG A 76 -9.16 0.58 -17.08
CA ARG A 76 -9.63 1.14 -18.36
C ARG A 76 -8.52 1.65 -19.27
N CYS A 77 -7.31 1.84 -18.75
CA CYS A 77 -6.20 2.40 -19.50
C CYS A 77 -4.95 1.50 -19.41
N SER A 78 -3.89 1.88 -20.11
CA SER A 78 -2.59 1.21 -19.98
C SER A 78 -2.03 1.41 -18.58
N ARG A 79 -1.88 0.30 -17.83
CA ARG A 79 -1.35 0.28 -16.47
C ARG A 79 0.08 0.78 -16.42
N ARG A 80 0.87 0.42 -17.44
CA ARG A 80 2.25 0.90 -17.64
C ARG A 80 2.31 2.42 -17.73
N LYS A 81 1.43 3.03 -18.55
CA LYS A 81 1.39 4.50 -18.71
C LYS A 81 0.94 5.19 -17.43
N LEU A 82 -0.06 4.65 -16.75
CA LEU A 82 -0.57 5.20 -15.49
C LEU A 82 0.50 5.14 -14.39
N LEU A 83 1.18 4.00 -14.25
CA LEU A 83 2.21 3.80 -13.24
C LEU A 83 3.42 4.73 -13.46
N ALA A 84 3.97 4.75 -14.68
CA ALA A 84 5.11 5.58 -15.00
C ALA A 84 4.76 7.08 -15.02
N GLY A 85 3.59 7.45 -15.54
CA GLY A 85 3.09 8.82 -15.53
C GLY A 85 2.93 9.38 -14.12
N GLY A 86 2.36 8.58 -13.20
CA GLY A 86 2.26 8.95 -11.79
C GLY A 86 3.63 9.18 -11.14
N LEU A 87 4.63 8.35 -11.43
CA LEU A 87 6.01 8.57 -10.95
C LEU A 87 6.61 9.87 -11.48
N ILE A 88 6.45 10.16 -12.78
CA ILE A 88 6.96 11.40 -13.40
C ILE A 88 6.30 12.62 -12.74
N ILE A 89 4.97 12.64 -12.62
CA ILE A 89 4.25 13.76 -12.03
C ILE A 89 4.65 13.94 -10.56
N SER A 90 4.75 12.85 -9.79
CA SER A 90 5.19 12.89 -8.39
C SER A 90 6.63 13.41 -8.26
N ALA A 91 7.55 13.02 -9.16
CA ALA A 91 8.91 13.55 -9.19
C ALA A 91 8.93 15.07 -9.48
N VAL A 92 8.13 15.53 -10.45
CA VAL A 92 8.00 16.97 -10.76
C VAL A 92 7.47 17.74 -9.55
N ILE A 93 6.47 17.23 -8.85
CA ILE A 93 5.93 17.84 -7.62
C ILE A 93 7.02 17.93 -6.53
N ASN A 94 7.80 16.87 -6.34
CA ASN A 94 8.90 16.89 -5.37
C ASN A 94 10.01 17.87 -5.76
N PHE A 95 10.33 18.02 -7.05
CA PHE A 95 11.20 19.10 -7.53
C PHE A 95 10.60 20.49 -7.25
N ALA A 96 9.29 20.66 -7.48
CA ALA A 96 8.63 21.93 -7.18
C ALA A 96 8.71 22.26 -5.68
N ILE A 97 8.56 21.28 -4.79
CA ILE A 97 8.78 21.48 -3.35
C ILE A 97 10.23 21.85 -3.06
N ALA A 98 11.19 21.12 -3.60
CA ALA A 98 12.62 21.36 -3.36
C ALA A 98 13.07 22.77 -3.77
N PHE A 99 12.51 23.29 -4.85
CA PHE A 99 12.91 24.59 -5.42
C PHE A 99 11.90 25.72 -5.09
N SER A 100 10.85 25.45 -4.30
CA SER A 100 9.85 26.45 -3.95
C SER A 100 10.43 27.72 -3.28
N PRO A 101 11.46 27.67 -2.40
CA PRO A 101 12.04 28.89 -1.84
C PRO A 101 12.71 29.79 -2.89
N LYS A 102 13.17 29.22 -4.01
CA LYS A 102 13.77 30.03 -5.10
C LYS A 102 12.79 30.92 -5.84
N LEU A 103 11.49 30.69 -5.63
CA LEU A 103 10.41 31.53 -6.17
C LEU A 103 10.12 32.78 -5.29
N ASP A 104 10.88 32.96 -4.22
CA ASP A 104 10.69 34.06 -3.25
C ASP A 104 10.68 35.44 -3.92
N GLY A 105 11.62 35.70 -4.81
CA GLY A 105 11.70 36.98 -5.54
C GLY A 105 10.47 37.34 -6.39
N VAL A 106 9.53 36.40 -6.59
CA VAL A 106 8.27 36.62 -7.33
C VAL A 106 7.06 36.65 -6.40
N PHE A 107 7.06 35.82 -5.35
CA PHE A 107 5.88 35.55 -4.54
C PHE A 107 6.03 35.93 -3.06
N ASN A 108 7.16 36.50 -2.64
CA ASN A 108 7.45 36.84 -1.23
C ASN A 108 7.17 35.66 -0.29
N LEU A 109 7.82 34.55 -0.55
CA LEU A 109 7.60 33.26 0.12
C LEU A 109 8.38 33.12 1.43
N LEU A 110 9.45 33.92 1.59
CA LEU A 110 10.30 33.98 2.78
C LEU A 110 10.15 35.33 3.46
N ASP A 111 10.31 35.35 4.78
CA ASP A 111 10.38 36.59 5.55
C ASP A 111 11.84 37.16 5.57
N ALA A 112 12.04 38.27 6.27
CA ALA A 112 13.35 38.92 6.39
C ALA A 112 14.41 38.04 7.09
N GLU A 113 14.01 37.04 7.86
CA GLU A 113 14.86 36.07 8.55
C GLU A 113 15.10 34.80 7.72
N GLY A 114 14.53 34.72 6.50
CA GLY A 114 14.60 33.56 5.63
C GLY A 114 13.65 32.41 6.04
N LYS A 115 12.69 32.64 6.95
CA LYS A 115 11.69 31.68 7.35
C LYS A 115 10.49 31.69 6.40
N ALA A 116 9.76 30.58 6.38
CA ALA A 116 8.60 30.43 5.51
C ALA A 116 7.46 31.37 5.90
N THR A 117 7.02 32.19 4.97
CA THR A 117 5.73 32.88 5.09
C THR A 117 4.57 31.88 4.95
N MET A 118 3.36 32.29 5.30
CA MET A 118 2.16 31.46 5.07
C MET A 118 1.99 31.09 3.58
N GLY A 119 2.49 31.92 2.66
CA GLY A 119 2.50 31.63 1.23
C GLY A 119 3.30 30.37 0.89
N LEU A 120 4.54 30.24 1.42
CA LEU A 120 5.36 29.06 1.22
C LEU A 120 4.77 27.83 1.91
N VAL A 121 4.23 27.99 3.12
CA VAL A 121 3.56 26.90 3.86
C VAL A 121 2.40 26.33 3.06
N TYR A 122 1.52 27.19 2.53
CA TYR A 122 0.40 26.74 1.69
C TYR A 122 0.86 26.12 0.37
N LEU A 123 1.91 26.67 -0.26
CA LEU A 123 2.46 26.11 -1.49
C LEU A 123 2.98 24.69 -1.28
N ILE A 124 3.86 24.49 -0.29
CA ILE A 124 4.42 23.16 0.04
C ILE A 124 3.29 22.20 0.45
N GLY A 125 2.36 22.64 1.30
CA GLY A 125 1.24 21.83 1.76
C GLY A 125 0.34 21.38 0.62
N SER A 126 -0.03 22.31 -0.29
CA SER A 126 -0.87 21.99 -1.46
C SER A 126 -0.16 21.03 -2.42
N LEU A 127 1.10 21.28 -2.72
CA LEU A 127 1.89 20.37 -3.54
C LEU A 127 1.99 18.97 -2.92
N TRP A 128 2.16 18.89 -1.59
CA TRP A 128 2.21 17.61 -0.88
C TRP A 128 0.87 16.86 -0.89
N VAL A 129 -0.24 17.56 -0.76
CA VAL A 129 -1.59 16.97 -0.87
C VAL A 129 -1.86 16.48 -2.29
N ILE A 130 -1.47 17.25 -3.32
CA ILE A 130 -1.55 16.82 -4.72
C ILE A 130 -0.67 15.58 -4.94
N ASN A 131 0.54 15.55 -4.37
CA ASN A 131 1.40 14.38 -4.42
C ASN A 131 0.72 13.13 -3.83
N GLY A 132 -0.05 13.29 -2.74
CA GLY A 132 -0.87 12.23 -2.17
C GLY A 132 -1.89 11.65 -3.15
N TYR A 133 -2.55 12.51 -3.95
CA TYR A 133 -3.43 12.04 -5.01
C TYR A 133 -2.68 11.25 -6.09
N ILE A 134 -1.55 11.75 -6.56
CA ILE A 134 -0.73 11.10 -7.59
C ILE A 134 -0.19 9.74 -7.11
N HIS A 135 0.13 9.61 -5.84
CA HIS A 135 0.58 8.34 -5.25
C HIS A 135 -0.47 7.22 -5.35
N GLY A 136 -1.77 7.55 -5.44
CA GLY A 136 -2.82 6.58 -5.73
C GLY A 136 -2.72 5.89 -7.09
N MET A 137 -1.91 6.43 -8.03
CA MET A 137 -1.58 5.79 -9.31
C MET A 137 -0.54 4.64 -9.16
N GLY A 138 -0.03 4.36 -7.97
CA GLY A 138 0.99 3.33 -7.74
C GLY A 138 0.42 1.92 -7.57
N TYR A 139 -0.33 1.70 -6.49
CA TYR A 139 -0.77 0.36 -6.08
C TYR A 139 -1.75 -0.31 -7.06
N PRO A 140 -2.87 0.31 -7.50
CA PRO A 140 -3.87 -0.37 -8.31
C PRO A 140 -3.33 -0.89 -9.65
N PRO A 141 -2.53 -0.13 -10.43
CA PRO A 141 -1.92 -0.66 -11.64
C PRO A 141 -0.98 -1.84 -11.38
N CYS A 142 -0.21 -1.80 -10.27
CA CYS A 142 0.66 -2.93 -9.90
C CYS A 142 -0.14 -4.19 -9.61
N ALA A 143 -1.22 -4.09 -8.82
CA ALA A 143 -2.09 -5.22 -8.53
C ALA A 143 -2.71 -5.82 -9.81
N SER A 144 -3.16 -4.96 -10.71
CA SER A 144 -3.71 -5.39 -12.00
C SER A 144 -2.66 -6.05 -12.89
N LEU A 145 -1.43 -5.48 -12.98
CA LEU A 145 -0.33 -6.09 -13.74
C LEU A 145 0.07 -7.46 -13.19
N MET A 146 0.14 -7.60 -11.86
CA MET A 146 0.39 -8.88 -11.21
C MET A 146 -0.66 -9.93 -11.61
N ALA A 147 -1.95 -9.56 -11.60
CA ALA A 147 -3.03 -10.45 -12.00
C ALA A 147 -3.01 -10.85 -13.47
N HIS A 148 -2.39 -10.04 -14.38
CA HIS A 148 -2.25 -10.38 -15.80
C HIS A 148 -1.03 -11.27 -16.08
N TRP A 149 0.02 -11.17 -15.27
CA TRP A 149 1.28 -11.87 -15.52
C TRP A 149 1.46 -13.17 -14.73
N PHE A 150 0.72 -13.33 -13.63
CA PHE A 150 0.89 -14.47 -12.73
C PHE A 150 -0.40 -15.27 -12.58
N LYS A 151 -0.24 -16.60 -12.49
CA LYS A 151 -1.36 -17.51 -12.27
C LYS A 151 -1.99 -17.29 -10.89
N PRO A 152 -3.30 -17.52 -10.75
CA PRO A 152 -3.96 -17.47 -9.44
C PRO A 152 -3.27 -18.35 -8.39
N SER A 153 -2.67 -19.47 -8.81
CA SER A 153 -1.97 -20.43 -7.94
C SER A 153 -0.67 -19.91 -7.32
N GLU A 154 -0.02 -18.90 -7.91
CA GLU A 154 1.24 -18.32 -7.41
C GLU A 154 1.11 -16.83 -7.05
N LEU A 155 -0.07 -16.26 -7.29
CA LEU A 155 -0.30 -14.82 -7.16
C LEU A 155 -0.04 -14.31 -5.75
N ALA A 156 -0.43 -15.08 -4.70
CA ALA A 156 -0.25 -14.66 -3.32
C ALA A 156 1.23 -14.53 -2.96
N THR A 157 2.06 -15.50 -3.32
CA THR A 157 3.52 -15.43 -3.08
C THR A 157 4.17 -14.29 -3.87
N LYS A 158 3.84 -14.16 -5.16
CA LYS A 158 4.42 -13.11 -6.01
C LYS A 158 4.00 -11.70 -5.55
N GLN A 159 2.73 -11.53 -5.18
CA GLN A 159 2.22 -10.28 -4.61
C GLN A 159 2.91 -9.95 -3.28
N SER A 160 3.16 -10.94 -2.45
CA SER A 160 3.86 -10.78 -1.17
C SER A 160 5.32 -10.36 -1.36
N ILE A 161 6.03 -10.97 -2.32
CA ILE A 161 7.40 -10.56 -2.69
C ILE A 161 7.39 -9.11 -3.18
N TRP A 162 6.48 -8.77 -4.09
CA TRP A 162 6.36 -7.40 -4.58
C TRP A 162 6.04 -6.42 -3.45
N ASN A 163 5.16 -6.78 -2.53
CA ASN A 163 4.74 -5.90 -1.43
C ASN A 163 5.91 -5.55 -0.49
N ALA A 164 6.91 -6.43 -0.32
CA ALA A 164 8.11 -6.12 0.48
C ALA A 164 8.87 -4.87 -0.04
N SER A 165 8.70 -4.52 -1.32
CA SER A 165 9.35 -3.36 -1.94
C SER A 165 8.99 -2.02 -1.26
N HIS A 166 7.80 -1.91 -0.64
CA HIS A 166 7.41 -0.69 0.05
C HIS A 166 8.27 -0.43 1.30
N SER A 167 8.56 -1.46 2.08
CA SER A 167 9.43 -1.34 3.27
C SER A 167 10.87 -1.06 2.87
N ILE A 168 11.36 -1.69 1.79
CA ILE A 168 12.69 -1.41 1.23
C ILE A 168 12.77 0.04 0.79
N GLY A 169 11.79 0.52 0.02
CA GLY A 169 11.75 1.90 -0.46
C GLY A 169 11.73 2.93 0.66
N ALA A 170 10.90 2.70 1.69
CA ALA A 170 10.83 3.56 2.86
C ALA A 170 12.16 3.61 3.62
N GLY A 171 12.74 2.44 3.91
CA GLY A 171 14.01 2.35 4.65
C GLY A 171 15.16 3.03 3.91
N VAL A 172 15.31 2.77 2.61
CA VAL A 172 16.38 3.33 1.79
C VAL A 172 16.28 4.85 1.68
N VAL A 173 15.09 5.41 1.45
CA VAL A 173 14.94 6.87 1.32
C VAL A 173 15.13 7.58 2.66
N ILE A 174 14.69 7.00 3.77
CA ILE A 174 14.92 7.58 5.10
C ILE A 174 16.42 7.62 5.39
N ALA A 175 17.13 6.51 5.14
CA ALA A 175 18.58 6.46 5.30
C ALA A 175 19.32 7.45 4.39
N LEU A 176 18.89 7.57 3.13
CA LEU A 176 19.43 8.54 2.19
C LEU A 176 19.24 9.99 2.67
N CYS A 177 18.03 10.35 3.09
CA CYS A 177 17.75 11.70 3.60
C CYS A 177 18.53 11.98 4.90
N GLY A 178 18.59 11.01 5.82
CA GLY A 178 19.38 11.13 7.04
C GLY A 178 20.87 11.36 6.74
N TRP A 179 21.45 10.63 5.79
CA TRP A 179 22.83 10.84 5.33
C TRP A 179 23.04 12.22 4.71
N LEU A 180 22.10 12.68 3.87
CA LEU A 180 22.17 14.01 3.26
C LEU A 180 22.18 15.12 4.31
N LEU A 181 21.24 15.05 5.28
CA LEU A 181 21.15 16.05 6.34
C LEU A 181 22.36 16.00 7.29
N SER A 182 22.87 14.83 7.59
CA SER A 182 24.10 14.67 8.40
C SER A 182 25.32 15.26 7.71
N LYS A 183 25.44 15.12 6.39
CA LYS A 183 26.61 15.57 5.61
C LYS A 183 26.55 17.04 5.24
N PHE A 184 25.38 17.57 4.89
CA PHE A 184 25.21 18.91 4.34
C PHE A 184 24.49 19.88 5.29
N GLY A 185 24.09 19.41 6.48
CA GLY A 185 23.34 20.20 7.46
C GLY A 185 21.83 20.28 7.18
N MET A 186 21.08 20.83 8.13
CA MET A 186 19.62 20.97 8.05
C MET A 186 19.17 21.89 6.92
N SER A 187 19.97 22.88 6.55
CA SER A 187 19.72 23.79 5.40
C SER A 187 19.60 23.06 4.06
N ALA A 188 20.12 21.84 3.98
CA ALA A 188 20.04 20.98 2.78
C ALA A 188 18.73 20.15 2.71
N TRP A 189 17.68 20.51 3.46
CA TRP A 189 16.37 19.82 3.44
C TRP A 189 15.81 19.65 2.03
N ASN A 190 16.07 20.59 1.14
CA ASN A 190 15.64 20.55 -0.27
C ASN A 190 16.24 19.36 -1.03
N LEU A 191 17.45 18.90 -0.68
CA LEU A 191 18.07 17.72 -1.28
C LEU A 191 17.30 16.44 -0.94
N CYS A 192 16.61 16.38 0.21
CA CYS A 192 15.72 15.26 0.56
C CYS A 192 14.53 15.13 -0.39
N PHE A 193 14.21 16.17 -1.16
CA PHE A 193 13.21 16.12 -2.22
C PHE A 193 13.84 15.98 -3.60
N ALA A 194 14.86 16.78 -3.89
CA ALA A 194 15.46 16.84 -5.22
C ALA A 194 16.15 15.54 -5.64
N ILE A 195 16.95 14.92 -4.75
CA ILE A 195 17.70 13.70 -5.09
C ILE A 195 16.75 12.50 -5.28
N PRO A 196 15.81 12.17 -4.35
CA PRO A 196 14.83 11.14 -4.60
C PRO A 196 13.99 11.40 -5.84
N ALA A 197 13.64 12.66 -6.14
CA ALA A 197 12.90 13.02 -7.34
C ALA A 197 13.70 12.74 -8.63
N ALA A 198 14.98 13.06 -8.65
CA ALA A 198 15.85 12.77 -9.80
C ALA A 198 15.94 11.26 -10.06
N ILE A 199 16.16 10.47 -8.99
CA ILE A 199 16.24 9.02 -9.07
C ILE A 199 14.89 8.46 -9.58
N ALA A 200 13.77 8.94 -9.03
CA ALA A 200 12.44 8.46 -9.42
C ALA A 200 12.07 8.88 -10.84
N PHE A 201 12.47 10.06 -11.30
CA PHE A 201 12.24 10.53 -12.67
C PHE A 201 12.95 9.63 -13.69
N ILE A 202 14.24 9.36 -13.46
CA ILE A 202 15.02 8.46 -14.32
C ILE A 202 14.42 7.05 -14.27
N GLY A 203 14.10 6.56 -13.06
CA GLY A 203 13.49 5.27 -12.87
C GLY A 203 12.12 5.14 -13.54
N ALA A 204 11.32 6.20 -13.58
CA ALA A 204 10.03 6.21 -14.28
C ALA A 204 10.20 5.99 -15.79
N ILE A 205 11.21 6.56 -16.40
CA ILE A 205 11.55 6.33 -17.81
C ILE A 205 11.93 4.87 -18.03
N VAL A 206 12.77 4.30 -17.17
CA VAL A 206 13.14 2.88 -17.22
C VAL A 206 11.91 1.98 -17.08
N VAL A 207 11.04 2.25 -16.11
CA VAL A 207 9.78 1.52 -15.91
C VAL A 207 8.91 1.59 -17.15
N PHE A 208 8.75 2.78 -17.74
CA PHE A 208 7.96 2.95 -18.97
C PHE A 208 8.51 2.14 -20.15
N LEU A 209 9.82 2.10 -20.33
CA LEU A 209 10.46 1.39 -21.44
C LEU A 209 10.45 -0.14 -21.26
N THR A 210 10.57 -0.61 -20.02
CA THR A 210 10.79 -2.02 -19.71
C THR A 210 9.53 -2.79 -19.39
N LEU A 211 8.50 -2.16 -18.83
CA LEU A 211 7.24 -2.81 -18.44
C LEU A 211 6.34 -3.08 -19.66
N ARG A 212 5.55 -4.13 -19.57
CA ARG A 212 4.50 -4.47 -20.57
C ARG A 212 3.20 -4.78 -19.83
N ASP A 213 2.05 -4.39 -20.43
CA ASP A 213 0.75 -4.49 -19.76
C ASP A 213 0.25 -5.95 -19.68
N THR A 214 0.49 -6.74 -20.71
CA THR A 214 -0.05 -8.11 -20.82
C THR A 214 0.96 -9.05 -21.50
N PRO A 215 0.88 -10.37 -21.28
CA PRO A 215 1.66 -11.36 -22.02
C PRO A 215 1.44 -11.29 -23.54
N SER A 216 0.21 -11.06 -23.99
CA SER A 216 -0.13 -10.91 -25.42
C SER A 216 0.61 -9.77 -26.09
N SER A 217 0.94 -8.68 -25.36
CA SER A 217 1.70 -7.55 -25.90
C SER A 217 3.15 -7.90 -26.32
N VAL A 218 3.65 -9.08 -25.95
CA VAL A 218 4.97 -9.61 -26.31
C VAL A 218 4.89 -10.95 -27.07
N GLY A 219 3.70 -11.28 -27.59
CA GLY A 219 3.46 -12.50 -28.35
C GLY A 219 3.46 -13.78 -27.51
N LEU A 220 3.08 -13.66 -26.23
CA LEU A 220 2.91 -14.80 -25.33
C LEU A 220 1.40 -15.04 -25.09
N PRO A 221 0.97 -16.30 -24.85
CA PRO A 221 -0.40 -16.60 -24.50
C PRO A 221 -0.77 -15.96 -23.16
N GLU A 222 -2.04 -15.61 -22.97
CA GLU A 222 -2.52 -15.14 -21.67
C GLU A 222 -2.48 -16.25 -20.62
N VAL A 223 -2.46 -15.88 -19.35
CA VAL A 223 -2.29 -16.82 -18.22
C VAL A 223 -3.38 -17.89 -18.21
N GLU A 224 -4.62 -17.52 -18.53
CA GLU A 224 -5.76 -18.44 -18.57
C GLU A 224 -5.67 -19.43 -19.74
N GLU A 225 -5.13 -19.02 -20.88
CA GLU A 225 -4.92 -19.93 -22.02
C GLU A 225 -3.93 -21.05 -21.69
N LEU A 226 -3.01 -20.78 -20.75
CA LEU A 226 -2.07 -21.79 -20.25
C LEU A 226 -2.75 -22.84 -19.37
N ASP A 227 -3.72 -22.45 -18.57
CA ASP A 227 -4.47 -23.36 -17.71
C ASP A 227 -5.52 -24.15 -18.54
N HIS A 228 -6.23 -23.50 -19.47
CA HIS A 228 -7.18 -24.17 -20.36
C HIS A 228 -6.53 -25.13 -21.36
N LYS A 229 -5.32 -24.83 -21.88
CA LYS A 229 -4.57 -25.79 -22.70
C LYS A 229 -4.14 -27.04 -21.94
N ALA A 230 -3.94 -26.94 -20.63
CA ALA A 230 -3.71 -28.09 -19.78
C ALA A 230 -4.98 -28.94 -19.58
N GLU A 231 -6.18 -28.35 -19.74
CA GLU A 231 -7.49 -28.99 -19.59
C GLU A 231 -8.18 -29.31 -20.94
N GLY A 232 -7.55 -28.98 -22.08
CA GLY A 232 -8.07 -29.34 -23.41
C GLY A 232 -9.17 -28.42 -23.97
N HIS A 233 -9.39 -27.25 -23.38
CA HIS A 233 -10.37 -26.28 -23.87
C HIS A 233 -9.72 -25.17 -24.72
N THR A 234 -10.31 -24.86 -25.88
CA THR A 234 -9.93 -23.73 -26.75
C THR A 234 -10.66 -22.48 -26.29
N SER A 235 -9.93 -21.48 -25.79
CA SER A 235 -10.48 -20.18 -25.45
C SER A 235 -10.39 -19.20 -26.63
N GLU A 236 -11.50 -18.51 -26.93
CA GLU A 236 -11.50 -17.38 -27.88
C GLU A 236 -10.67 -16.20 -27.33
N PRO A 237 -10.03 -15.40 -28.22
CA PRO A 237 -9.27 -14.24 -27.79
C PRO A 237 -10.15 -13.24 -27.03
N GLU A 238 -9.64 -12.78 -25.90
CA GLU A 238 -10.37 -11.96 -24.93
C GLU A 238 -10.72 -10.59 -25.47
N LYS A 239 -11.99 -10.38 -25.90
CA LYS A 239 -12.48 -9.05 -26.31
C LYS A 239 -12.43 -8.08 -25.13
N GLN A 240 -11.81 -6.92 -25.33
CA GLN A 240 -11.84 -5.82 -24.36
C GLN A 240 -13.28 -5.29 -24.22
N LEU A 241 -13.86 -5.47 -23.04
CA LEU A 241 -15.15 -4.85 -22.71
C LEU A 241 -15.01 -3.32 -22.66
N LYS A 242 -15.94 -2.59 -23.26
CA LYS A 242 -15.97 -1.12 -23.26
C LYS A 242 -17.39 -0.61 -22.93
N GLY A 243 -17.48 0.62 -22.45
CA GLY A 243 -18.74 1.32 -22.24
C GLY A 243 -19.69 0.61 -21.28
N LYS A 244 -20.95 0.42 -21.72
CA LYS A 244 -22.03 -0.17 -20.90
C LYS A 244 -21.73 -1.61 -20.48
N ALA A 245 -21.14 -2.42 -21.35
CA ALA A 245 -20.77 -3.81 -21.07
C ALA A 245 -19.76 -3.91 -19.92
N TYR A 246 -18.72 -3.07 -19.95
CA TYR A 246 -17.75 -3.03 -18.87
C TYR A 246 -18.35 -2.52 -17.54
N ASN A 247 -19.23 -1.54 -17.58
CA ASN A 247 -19.93 -1.06 -16.39
C ASN A 247 -20.83 -2.13 -15.79
N HIS A 248 -21.52 -2.93 -16.63
CA HIS A 248 -22.30 -4.07 -16.17
C HIS A 248 -21.41 -5.12 -15.47
N PHE A 249 -20.28 -5.44 -16.10
CA PHE A 249 -19.28 -6.36 -15.52
C PHE A 249 -18.79 -5.90 -14.15
N LEU A 250 -18.37 -4.63 -14.00
CA LEU A 250 -17.95 -4.05 -12.74
C LEU A 250 -19.05 -4.10 -11.69
N ASN A 251 -20.28 -3.75 -12.08
CA ASN A 251 -21.40 -3.73 -11.15
C ASN A 251 -21.67 -5.12 -10.57
N ARG A 252 -21.61 -6.17 -11.39
CA ARG A 252 -21.87 -7.55 -10.98
C ARG A 252 -20.72 -8.14 -10.14
N LEU A 253 -19.47 -7.97 -10.59
CA LEU A 253 -18.31 -8.63 -9.97
C LEU A 253 -17.66 -7.84 -8.82
N VAL A 254 -17.85 -6.51 -8.79
CA VAL A 254 -17.23 -5.67 -7.76
C VAL A 254 -18.29 -5.04 -6.86
N PHE A 255 -19.11 -4.15 -7.37
CA PHE A 255 -20.00 -3.33 -6.54
C PHE A 255 -21.13 -4.13 -5.89
N LYS A 256 -21.70 -5.12 -6.56
CA LYS A 256 -22.74 -6.03 -6.02
C LYS A 256 -22.18 -7.31 -5.40
N ASN A 257 -20.87 -7.49 -5.38
CA ASN A 257 -20.24 -8.66 -4.78
C ASN A 257 -20.04 -8.44 -3.27
N PRO A 258 -20.80 -9.12 -2.39
CA PRO A 258 -20.70 -8.91 -0.95
C PRO A 258 -19.33 -9.29 -0.39
N ILE A 259 -18.60 -10.22 -1.04
CA ILE A 259 -17.28 -10.65 -0.61
C ILE A 259 -16.29 -9.48 -0.69
N ILE A 260 -16.35 -8.63 -1.72
CA ILE A 260 -15.50 -7.45 -1.86
C ILE A 260 -15.70 -6.48 -0.69
N TRP A 261 -16.95 -6.24 -0.27
CA TRP A 261 -17.26 -5.36 0.86
C TRP A 261 -16.83 -5.95 2.21
N ILE A 262 -16.97 -7.26 2.39
CA ILE A 262 -16.48 -7.98 3.57
C ILE A 262 -14.95 -7.87 3.65
N LEU A 263 -14.24 -8.06 2.53
CA LEU A 263 -12.79 -7.88 2.46
C LEU A 263 -12.38 -6.43 2.75
N ALA A 264 -13.13 -5.44 2.25
CA ALA A 264 -12.88 -4.03 2.49
C ALA A 264 -13.07 -3.65 3.97
N LEU A 265 -14.14 -4.14 4.60
CA LEU A 265 -14.39 -3.92 6.03
C LEU A 265 -13.33 -4.61 6.90
N SER A 266 -12.92 -5.84 6.53
CA SER A 266 -11.81 -6.52 7.20
C SER A 266 -10.51 -5.75 7.08
N ASN A 267 -10.24 -5.17 5.90
CA ASN A 267 -9.06 -4.33 5.66
C ASN A 267 -9.07 -3.09 6.57
N PHE A 268 -10.22 -2.45 6.74
CA PHE A 268 -10.38 -1.34 7.67
C PHE A 268 -9.99 -1.75 9.10
N CYS A 269 -10.55 -2.86 9.61
CA CYS A 269 -10.27 -3.34 10.96
C CYS A 269 -8.79 -3.67 11.19
N ILE A 270 -8.16 -4.35 10.25
CA ILE A 270 -6.72 -4.68 10.29
C ILE A 270 -5.86 -3.41 10.29
N TYR A 271 -6.23 -2.42 9.48
CA TYR A 271 -5.51 -1.17 9.41
C TYR A 271 -5.62 -0.34 10.69
N VAL A 272 -6.71 -0.46 11.45
CA VAL A 272 -6.80 0.15 12.78
C VAL A 272 -5.70 -0.41 13.70
N ILE A 273 -5.54 -1.74 13.81
CA ILE A 273 -4.46 -2.35 14.61
C ILE A 273 -3.09 -1.90 14.10
N ARG A 274 -2.89 -1.95 12.79
CA ARG A 274 -1.62 -1.58 12.16
C ARG A 274 -1.21 -0.15 12.52
N PHE A 275 -2.11 0.80 12.35
CA PHE A 275 -1.81 2.21 12.64
C PHE A 275 -1.68 2.47 14.14
N THR A 276 -2.34 1.69 15.00
CA THR A 276 -2.10 1.77 16.45
C THR A 276 -0.65 1.46 16.77
N ILE A 277 -0.09 0.40 16.20
CA ILE A 277 1.31 0.04 16.40
C ILE A 277 2.25 1.13 15.84
N LEU A 278 1.98 1.60 14.62
CA LEU A 278 2.88 2.50 13.91
C LEU A 278 2.87 3.94 14.40
N GLU A 279 1.69 4.48 14.68
CA GLU A 279 1.52 5.89 15.03
C GLU A 279 1.69 6.09 16.55
N TRP A 280 1.25 5.12 17.35
CA TRP A 280 1.18 5.26 18.79
C TRP A 280 2.09 4.30 19.56
N GLY A 281 2.69 3.31 18.91
CA GLY A 281 3.53 2.31 19.56
C GLY A 281 4.69 2.93 20.34
N THR A 282 5.41 3.88 19.76
CA THR A 282 6.49 4.59 20.44
C THR A 282 5.97 5.36 21.66
N SER A 283 4.90 6.13 21.51
CA SER A 283 4.30 6.91 22.61
C SER A 283 3.78 6.01 23.72
N PHE A 284 3.15 4.90 23.39
CA PHE A 284 2.69 3.93 24.38
C PHE A 284 3.86 3.28 25.14
N LEU A 285 4.88 2.82 24.45
CA LEU A 285 6.06 2.21 25.08
C LEU A 285 6.77 3.20 25.99
N THR A 286 6.86 4.47 25.60
CA THR A 286 7.52 5.51 26.39
C THR A 286 6.65 5.96 27.57
N GLN A 287 5.39 6.32 27.32
CA GLN A 287 4.52 6.98 28.32
C GLN A 287 3.84 5.99 29.27
N TYR A 288 3.50 4.79 28.79
CA TYR A 288 2.80 3.78 29.58
C TYR A 288 3.71 2.67 30.10
N LYS A 289 4.66 2.19 29.27
CA LYS A 289 5.63 1.16 29.70
C LYS A 289 6.89 1.74 30.31
N GLY A 290 7.14 3.05 30.23
CA GLY A 290 8.29 3.72 30.82
C GLY A 290 9.63 3.42 30.13
N PHE A 291 9.61 2.94 28.88
CA PHE A 291 10.83 2.66 28.14
C PHE A 291 11.47 3.95 27.61
N GLU A 292 12.79 3.95 27.45
CA GLU A 292 13.49 5.04 26.79
C GLU A 292 12.96 5.24 25.34
N ILE A 293 12.93 6.50 24.91
CA ILE A 293 12.35 6.88 23.62
C ILE A 293 13.04 6.19 22.45
N ASP A 294 14.38 6.08 22.49
CA ASP A 294 15.18 5.45 21.44
C ASP A 294 14.90 3.95 21.36
N LEU A 295 14.81 3.28 22.52
CA LEU A 295 14.41 1.87 22.56
C LEU A 295 13.00 1.67 22.03
N SER A 296 12.07 2.52 22.41
CA SER A 296 10.66 2.48 21.97
C SER A 296 10.55 2.65 20.45
N ALA A 297 11.24 3.63 19.89
CA ALA A 297 11.26 3.87 18.44
C ALA A 297 11.91 2.71 17.67
N ASN A 298 13.01 2.16 18.19
CA ASN A 298 13.69 1.02 17.58
C ASN A 298 12.84 -0.25 17.61
N ILE A 299 12.09 -0.52 18.68
CA ILE A 299 11.15 -1.65 18.77
C ILE A 299 10.09 -1.52 17.67
N VAL A 300 9.49 -0.35 17.52
CA VAL A 300 8.48 -0.11 16.48
C VAL A 300 9.09 -0.24 15.08
N ALA A 301 10.26 0.35 14.82
CA ALA A 301 10.95 0.23 13.55
C ALA A 301 11.32 -1.23 13.21
N MET A 302 11.81 -2.01 14.17
CA MET A 302 12.09 -3.43 13.98
C MET A 302 10.82 -4.23 13.70
N SER A 303 9.69 -3.91 14.33
CA SER A 303 8.42 -4.55 14.07
C SER A 303 7.93 -4.31 12.62
N GLU A 304 8.17 -3.12 12.09
CA GLU A 304 7.89 -2.80 10.68
C GLU A 304 8.76 -3.61 9.71
N LEU A 305 10.07 -3.67 9.97
CA LEU A 305 11.00 -4.36 9.08
C LEU A 305 10.85 -5.88 9.19
N ALA A 306 11.01 -6.44 10.38
CA ALA A 306 10.96 -7.89 10.58
C ALA A 306 9.55 -8.44 10.34
N GLY A 307 8.52 -7.82 10.94
CA GLY A 307 7.12 -8.21 10.76
C GLY A 307 6.66 -7.99 9.33
N GLY A 308 6.91 -6.81 8.76
CA GLY A 308 6.45 -6.42 7.43
C GLY A 308 7.01 -7.30 6.32
N VAL A 309 8.31 -7.59 6.33
CA VAL A 309 8.92 -8.44 5.29
C VAL A 309 8.61 -9.91 5.54
N LEU A 310 8.94 -10.45 6.72
CA LEU A 310 8.77 -11.88 7.02
C LEU A 310 7.28 -12.26 7.05
N GLY A 311 6.43 -11.47 7.71
CA GLY A 311 5.00 -11.74 7.81
C GLY A 311 4.33 -11.81 6.44
N THR A 312 4.66 -10.87 5.56
CA THR A 312 4.14 -10.83 4.20
C THR A 312 4.56 -12.04 3.38
N LEU A 313 5.86 -12.38 3.38
CA LEU A 313 6.41 -13.49 2.60
C LEU A 313 5.86 -14.85 3.08
N VAL A 314 5.86 -15.07 4.39
CA VAL A 314 5.36 -16.31 4.98
C VAL A 314 3.86 -16.46 4.72
N ALA A 315 3.07 -15.41 4.87
CA ALA A 315 1.63 -15.46 4.61
C ALA A 315 1.32 -15.77 3.14
N GLY A 316 2.08 -15.22 2.18
CA GLY A 316 1.94 -15.52 0.76
C GLY A 316 2.23 -16.99 0.47
N TRP A 317 3.40 -17.46 0.88
CA TRP A 317 3.81 -18.86 0.73
C TRP A 317 2.81 -19.84 1.38
N PHE A 318 2.37 -19.54 2.60
CA PHE A 318 1.39 -20.35 3.34
C PHE A 318 0.05 -20.45 2.60
N THR A 319 -0.40 -19.36 2.00
CA THR A 319 -1.64 -19.30 1.21
C THR A 319 -1.57 -20.25 0.02
N ASP A 320 -0.51 -20.16 -0.77
CA ASP A 320 -0.37 -20.95 -1.99
C ASP A 320 -0.20 -22.44 -1.66
N LYS A 321 0.60 -22.76 -0.61
CA LYS A 321 0.92 -24.15 -0.27
C LYS A 321 -0.16 -24.88 0.53
N PHE A 322 -0.78 -24.22 1.52
CA PHE A 322 -1.67 -24.88 2.49
C PHE A 322 -3.14 -24.48 2.36
N MET A 323 -3.45 -23.29 1.84
CA MET A 323 -4.83 -22.80 1.78
C MET A 323 -5.49 -22.95 0.40
N LYS A 324 -4.88 -23.75 -0.50
CA LYS A 324 -5.38 -23.97 -1.87
C LYS A 324 -5.71 -22.64 -2.56
N ASN A 325 -4.80 -21.66 -2.46
CA ASN A 325 -4.89 -20.30 -2.99
C ASN A 325 -6.06 -19.43 -2.45
N LYS A 326 -6.76 -19.87 -1.40
CA LYS A 326 -7.84 -19.09 -0.78
C LYS A 326 -7.27 -18.06 0.19
N ALA A 327 -6.84 -16.91 -0.34
CA ALA A 327 -6.16 -15.86 0.41
C ALA A 327 -6.95 -15.35 1.63
N HIS A 328 -8.29 -15.27 1.54
CA HIS A 328 -9.16 -14.87 2.64
C HIS A 328 -9.04 -15.77 3.89
N ARG A 329 -8.72 -17.06 3.72
CA ARG A 329 -8.50 -17.98 4.86
C ARG A 329 -7.24 -17.66 5.63
N THR A 330 -6.13 -17.42 4.92
CA THR A 330 -4.88 -16.97 5.54
C THR A 330 -5.08 -15.63 6.23
N CYS A 331 -5.84 -14.71 5.61
CA CYS A 331 -6.18 -13.43 6.25
C CYS A 331 -6.88 -13.63 7.59
N LEU A 332 -7.85 -14.55 7.70
CA LEU A 332 -8.52 -14.84 8.98
C LEU A 332 -7.52 -15.32 10.03
N LEU A 333 -6.70 -16.33 9.71
CA LEU A 333 -5.70 -16.86 10.65
C LEU A 333 -4.72 -15.79 11.11
N CYS A 334 -4.26 -14.97 10.19
CA CYS A 334 -3.38 -13.86 10.51
C CYS A 334 -4.09 -12.78 11.35
N THR A 335 -5.37 -12.47 11.08
CA THR A 335 -6.12 -11.50 11.88
C THR A 335 -6.31 -11.99 13.32
N ILE A 336 -6.59 -13.28 13.51
CA ILE A 336 -6.67 -13.89 14.84
C ILE A 336 -5.30 -13.79 15.55
N GLY A 337 -4.21 -14.17 14.87
CA GLY A 337 -2.86 -14.08 15.43
C GLY A 337 -2.46 -12.65 15.78
N ALA A 338 -2.79 -11.67 14.92
CA ALA A 338 -2.54 -10.25 15.17
C ALA A 338 -3.30 -9.73 16.39
N THR A 339 -4.61 -10.00 16.45
CA THR A 339 -5.45 -9.56 17.55
C THR A 339 -5.02 -10.16 18.88
N PHE A 340 -4.69 -11.46 18.89
CA PHE A 340 -4.27 -12.16 20.09
C PHE A 340 -2.88 -11.68 20.56
N SER A 341 -1.89 -11.59 19.69
CA SER A 341 -0.55 -11.10 20.07
C SER A 341 -0.57 -9.63 20.49
N PHE A 342 -1.41 -8.81 19.86
CA PHE A 342 -1.62 -7.42 20.24
C PHE A 342 -2.31 -7.29 21.62
N PHE A 343 -3.27 -8.17 21.93
CA PHE A 343 -3.89 -8.28 23.24
C PHE A 343 -2.86 -8.68 24.31
N LEU A 344 -2.03 -9.69 24.06
CA LEU A 344 -0.96 -10.09 24.96
C LEU A 344 0.06 -8.95 25.20
N PHE A 345 0.43 -8.21 24.13
CA PHE A 345 1.29 -7.04 24.23
C PHE A 345 0.68 -5.97 25.15
N TRP A 346 -0.60 -5.69 24.99
CA TRP A 346 -1.29 -4.74 25.87
C TRP A 346 -1.29 -5.18 27.33
N GLN A 347 -1.57 -6.47 27.61
CA GLN A 347 -1.63 -7.04 28.97
C GLN A 347 -0.25 -7.28 29.62
N THR A 348 0.84 -7.11 28.88
CA THR A 348 2.18 -7.28 29.45
C THR A 348 2.40 -6.27 30.58
N PRO A 349 2.83 -6.69 31.80
CA PRO A 349 3.09 -5.78 32.91
C PRO A 349 4.18 -4.74 32.59
N GLU A 350 4.12 -3.57 33.23
CA GLU A 350 5.16 -2.54 33.09
C GLU A 350 6.51 -3.02 33.58
N THR A 351 6.53 -3.91 34.58
CA THR A 351 7.73 -4.52 35.16
C THR A 351 8.35 -5.62 34.28
N ALA A 352 7.69 -6.01 33.19
CA ALA A 352 8.22 -7.05 32.33
C ALA A 352 9.46 -6.56 31.58
N HIS A 353 10.38 -7.49 31.32
CA HIS A 353 11.57 -7.18 30.54
C HIS A 353 11.17 -6.65 29.14
N TRP A 354 11.81 -5.58 28.68
CA TRP A 354 11.51 -4.90 27.41
C TRP A 354 11.43 -5.84 26.22
N PHE A 355 12.23 -6.92 26.22
CA PHE A 355 12.28 -7.91 25.15
C PHE A 355 10.93 -8.62 24.93
N ILE A 356 10.12 -8.83 25.99
CA ILE A 356 8.80 -9.45 25.88
C ILE A 356 7.86 -8.52 25.08
N SER A 357 7.86 -7.24 25.41
CA SER A 357 7.08 -6.24 24.67
C SER A 357 7.54 -6.12 23.22
N ALA A 358 8.86 -6.12 22.98
CA ALA A 358 9.43 -6.09 21.63
C ALA A 358 9.03 -7.33 20.81
N LEU A 359 9.14 -8.52 21.41
CA LEU A 359 8.76 -9.77 20.75
C LEU A 359 7.28 -9.80 20.39
N LEU A 360 6.40 -9.42 21.31
CA LEU A 360 4.95 -9.45 21.09
C LEU A 360 4.49 -8.44 20.04
N ILE A 361 5.11 -7.24 20.01
CA ILE A 361 4.81 -6.24 18.98
C ILE A 361 5.32 -6.69 17.60
N CYS A 362 6.49 -7.34 17.53
CA CYS A 362 7.00 -7.93 16.30
C CYS A 362 6.11 -9.08 15.79
N ILE A 363 5.64 -9.95 16.68
CA ILE A 363 4.69 -11.03 16.33
C ILE A 363 3.36 -10.43 15.85
N SER A 364 2.85 -9.40 16.53
CA SER A 364 1.63 -8.71 16.10
C SER A 364 1.80 -8.09 14.71
N ALA A 365 2.90 -7.41 14.45
CA ALA A 365 3.23 -6.87 13.14
C ALA A 365 3.34 -7.97 12.07
N PHE A 366 4.03 -9.08 12.37
CA PHE A 366 4.12 -10.24 11.48
C PHE A 366 2.74 -10.68 11.00
N PHE A 367 1.79 -10.82 11.91
CA PHE A 367 0.43 -11.23 11.57
C PHE A 367 -0.41 -10.14 10.92
N VAL A 368 -0.19 -8.86 11.21
CA VAL A 368 -0.89 -7.73 10.57
C VAL A 368 -0.52 -7.57 9.10
N TYR A 369 0.76 -7.77 8.77
CA TYR A 369 1.25 -7.56 7.40
C TYR A 369 0.82 -8.66 6.42
N GLY A 370 0.52 -9.89 6.90
CA GLY A 370 -0.06 -10.95 6.07
C GLY A 370 -1.36 -10.51 5.38
N PRO A 371 -2.42 -10.16 6.13
CA PRO A 371 -3.67 -9.65 5.55
C PRO A 371 -3.49 -8.39 4.70
N GLN A 372 -2.59 -7.49 5.06
CA GLN A 372 -2.33 -6.29 4.27
C GLN A 372 -1.96 -6.60 2.82
N ALA A 373 -1.17 -7.65 2.60
CA ALA A 373 -0.83 -8.11 1.25
C ALA A 373 -1.94 -8.96 0.63
N LEU A 374 -2.51 -9.88 1.41
CA LEU A 374 -3.39 -10.94 0.91
C LEU A 374 -4.84 -10.53 0.69
N LEU A 375 -5.36 -9.50 1.38
CA LEU A 375 -6.70 -8.99 1.11
C LEU A 375 -6.83 -8.46 -0.31
N GLY A 376 -5.77 -7.82 -0.83
CA GLY A 376 -5.70 -7.41 -2.23
C GLY A 376 -5.69 -8.60 -3.19
N VAL A 377 -5.03 -9.70 -2.83
CA VAL A 377 -5.06 -10.95 -3.60
C VAL A 377 -6.46 -11.54 -3.60
N ALA A 378 -7.11 -11.64 -2.42
CA ALA A 378 -8.48 -12.16 -2.31
C ALA A 378 -9.47 -11.33 -3.13
N ALA A 379 -9.34 -9.99 -3.14
CA ALA A 379 -10.16 -9.11 -3.97
C ALA A 379 -9.90 -9.35 -5.47
N SER A 380 -8.65 -9.55 -5.87
CA SER A 380 -8.29 -9.87 -7.26
C SER A 380 -8.86 -11.21 -7.71
N GLN A 381 -8.88 -12.22 -6.82
CA GLN A 381 -9.48 -13.53 -7.08
C GLN A 381 -11.00 -13.45 -7.31
N GLN A 382 -11.69 -12.49 -6.67
CA GLN A 382 -13.13 -12.27 -6.82
C GLN A 382 -13.49 -11.40 -8.03
N ALA A 383 -12.68 -10.37 -8.31
CA ALA A 383 -12.95 -9.40 -9.35
C ALA A 383 -12.36 -9.77 -10.72
N THR A 384 -11.55 -10.81 -10.77
CA THR A 384 -10.73 -11.21 -11.92
C THR A 384 -9.73 -10.14 -12.39
N LYS A 385 -8.87 -10.43 -13.35
CA LYS A 385 -7.90 -9.47 -13.89
C LYS A 385 -8.53 -8.21 -14.49
N ARG A 386 -9.78 -8.30 -14.96
CA ARG A 386 -10.48 -7.19 -15.67
C ARG A 386 -10.94 -6.09 -14.72
N ALA A 387 -11.23 -6.40 -13.46
CA ALA A 387 -11.74 -5.46 -12.45
C ALA A 387 -10.92 -5.43 -11.15
N CYS A 388 -9.74 -6.03 -11.17
CA CYS A 388 -8.84 -6.18 -10.04
C CYS A 388 -8.42 -4.84 -9.43
N ALA A 389 -8.09 -3.84 -10.27
CA ALA A 389 -7.64 -2.56 -9.79
C ALA A 389 -8.76 -1.77 -9.09
N THR A 390 -9.99 -1.82 -9.61
CA THR A 390 -11.17 -1.21 -8.98
C THR A 390 -11.47 -1.86 -7.62
N ALA A 391 -11.45 -3.19 -7.54
CA ALA A 391 -11.66 -3.91 -6.29
C ALA A 391 -10.60 -3.55 -5.23
N ASN A 392 -9.32 -3.52 -5.62
CA ASN A 392 -8.23 -3.09 -4.75
C ASN A 392 -8.33 -1.60 -4.38
N GLY A 393 -8.90 -0.77 -5.23
CA GLY A 393 -9.21 0.64 -4.95
C GLY A 393 -10.21 0.79 -3.79
N ILE A 394 -11.28 -0.01 -3.80
CA ILE A 394 -12.28 -0.05 -2.70
C ILE A 394 -11.60 -0.44 -1.39
N LEU A 395 -10.81 -1.51 -1.39
CA LEU A 395 -10.05 -1.91 -0.20
C LEU A 395 -9.13 -0.79 0.29
N GLY A 396 -8.56 -0.03 -0.63
CA GLY A 396 -7.72 1.13 -0.32
C GLY A 396 -8.46 2.22 0.45
N ILE A 397 -9.66 2.62 0.00
CA ILE A 397 -10.47 3.60 0.71
C ILE A 397 -10.72 3.17 2.15
N PHE A 398 -11.19 1.93 2.34
CA PHE A 398 -11.48 1.39 3.66
C PHE A 398 -10.23 1.32 4.55
N GLY A 399 -9.10 0.85 4.01
CA GLY A 399 -7.84 0.80 4.74
C GLY A 399 -7.38 2.18 5.20
N TYR A 400 -7.44 3.19 4.33
CA TYR A 400 -7.02 4.55 4.70
C TYR A 400 -8.05 5.33 5.51
N ALA A 401 -9.34 4.98 5.47
CA ALA A 401 -10.32 5.51 6.42
C ALA A 401 -9.96 5.16 7.88
N ALA A 402 -9.30 4.01 8.10
CA ALA A 402 -8.82 3.63 9.42
C ALA A 402 -7.78 4.61 10.00
N THR A 403 -7.02 5.34 9.17
CA THR A 403 -6.07 6.35 9.64
C THR A 403 -6.74 7.49 10.40
N THR A 404 -7.98 7.82 10.06
CA THR A 404 -8.73 8.86 10.76
C THR A 404 -9.05 8.44 12.19
N ILE A 405 -9.46 7.18 12.38
CA ILE A 405 -9.72 6.63 13.73
C ILE A 405 -8.42 6.46 14.51
N ALA A 406 -7.43 5.83 13.90
CA ALA A 406 -6.16 5.57 14.55
C ALA A 406 -5.35 6.85 14.81
N GLY A 407 -5.49 7.89 14.00
CA GLY A 407 -4.83 9.19 14.20
C GLY A 407 -5.58 10.05 15.23
N ILE A 408 -6.53 10.84 14.74
CA ILE A 408 -7.26 11.82 15.57
C ILE A 408 -8.09 11.13 16.66
N GLY A 409 -8.77 10.02 16.32
CA GLY A 409 -9.64 9.31 17.27
C GLY A 409 -8.87 8.76 18.47
N PHE A 410 -7.76 8.08 18.22
CA PHE A 410 -6.95 7.49 19.29
C PHE A 410 -6.16 8.55 20.06
N GLY A 411 -5.73 9.64 19.42
CA GLY A 411 -5.17 10.79 20.13
C GLY A 411 -6.15 11.34 21.18
N TYR A 412 -7.38 11.61 20.77
CA TYR A 412 -8.43 12.05 21.67
C TYR A 412 -8.76 11.05 22.81
N ILE A 413 -8.83 9.76 22.47
CA ILE A 413 -9.07 8.70 23.48
C ILE A 413 -7.91 8.60 24.45
N ALA A 414 -6.66 8.67 23.97
CA ALA A 414 -5.49 8.61 24.82
C ALA A 414 -5.44 9.77 25.81
N ASP A 415 -5.72 10.97 25.36
CA ASP A 415 -5.70 12.18 26.19
C ASP A 415 -6.83 12.18 27.23
N LYS A 416 -8.02 11.70 26.89
CA LYS A 416 -9.19 11.78 27.77
C LYS A 416 -9.42 10.55 28.64
N PHE A 417 -9.11 9.36 28.13
CA PHE A 417 -9.42 8.07 28.75
C PHE A 417 -8.20 7.19 29.00
N GLY A 418 -7.02 7.66 28.59
CA GLY A 418 -5.76 6.95 28.78
C GLY A 418 -5.51 5.82 27.76
N TRP A 419 -4.28 5.31 27.77
CA TRP A 419 -3.78 4.31 26.82
C TRP A 419 -4.55 2.99 26.85
N ASN A 420 -5.02 2.54 28.01
CA ASN A 420 -5.80 1.31 28.12
C ASN A 420 -7.06 1.32 27.23
N SER A 421 -7.70 2.48 27.13
CA SER A 421 -8.90 2.64 26.27
C SER A 421 -8.56 2.57 24.79
N VAL A 422 -7.41 3.11 24.37
CA VAL A 422 -6.93 3.01 22.98
C VAL A 422 -6.71 1.55 22.59
N PHE A 423 -6.02 0.79 23.44
CA PHE A 423 -5.72 -0.62 23.17
C PHE A 423 -6.99 -1.48 23.21
N LEU A 424 -7.90 -1.22 24.16
CA LEU A 424 -9.19 -1.89 24.19
C LEU A 424 -9.97 -1.71 22.88
N VAL A 425 -10.07 -0.48 22.39
CA VAL A 425 -10.77 -0.17 21.13
C VAL A 425 -10.07 -0.86 19.95
N ALA A 426 -8.75 -0.84 19.88
CA ALA A 426 -8.01 -1.53 18.82
C ALA A 426 -8.23 -3.05 18.83
N VAL A 427 -8.26 -3.70 20.01
CA VAL A 427 -8.58 -5.12 20.15
C VAL A 427 -10.01 -5.41 19.73
N ILE A 428 -10.98 -4.56 20.08
CA ILE A 428 -12.37 -4.70 19.64
C ILE A 428 -12.46 -4.67 18.11
N PHE A 429 -11.76 -3.74 17.43
CA PHE A 429 -11.69 -3.73 15.96
C PHE A 429 -11.04 -5.01 15.41
N GLY A 430 -10.02 -5.53 16.07
CA GLY A 430 -9.43 -6.82 15.70
C GLY A 430 -10.42 -7.97 15.76
N LEU A 431 -11.20 -8.07 16.85
CA LEU A 431 -12.25 -9.07 17.01
C LEU A 431 -13.37 -8.92 15.97
N ILE A 432 -13.81 -7.69 15.70
CA ILE A 432 -14.77 -7.40 14.62
C ILE A 432 -14.19 -7.87 13.28
N GLY A 433 -12.93 -7.57 12.98
CA GLY A 433 -12.24 -8.02 11.76
C GLY A 433 -12.23 -9.56 11.64
N CYS A 434 -11.95 -10.27 12.73
CA CYS A 434 -12.02 -11.73 12.76
C CYS A 434 -13.44 -12.24 12.45
N LEU A 435 -14.47 -11.68 13.09
CA LEU A 435 -15.85 -12.08 12.86
C LEU A 435 -16.30 -11.81 11.42
N VAL A 436 -15.98 -10.63 10.89
CA VAL A 436 -16.35 -10.23 9.54
C VAL A 436 -15.73 -11.16 8.51
N ILE A 437 -14.41 -11.41 8.58
CA ILE A 437 -13.74 -12.28 7.58
C ILE A 437 -14.11 -13.76 7.78
N ALA A 438 -14.48 -14.19 8.98
CA ALA A 438 -14.93 -15.55 9.23
C ALA A 438 -16.21 -15.88 8.46
N THR A 439 -17.08 -14.90 8.18
CA THR A 439 -18.31 -15.09 7.39
C THR A 439 -18.03 -15.65 5.99
N ILE A 440 -16.85 -15.35 5.42
CA ILE A 440 -16.46 -15.81 4.08
C ILE A 440 -15.49 -17.01 4.11
N TRP A 441 -15.28 -17.69 5.25
CA TRP A 441 -14.38 -18.84 5.36
C TRP A 441 -14.62 -19.91 4.30
N LYS A 442 -15.89 -20.20 4.02
CA LYS A 442 -16.31 -21.22 3.04
C LYS A 442 -16.44 -20.66 1.62
N ALA A 443 -16.31 -19.36 1.44
CA ALA A 443 -16.48 -18.72 0.14
C ALA A 443 -15.50 -19.31 -0.89
N PRO A 444 -15.98 -19.61 -2.10
CA PRO A 444 -15.11 -20.02 -3.20
C PRO A 444 -14.28 -18.84 -3.71
N ALA A 445 -13.14 -19.14 -4.32
CA ALA A 445 -12.37 -18.16 -5.10
C ALA A 445 -12.81 -18.26 -6.58
N ASP A 446 -14.11 -18.05 -6.81
CA ASP A 446 -14.83 -18.35 -8.06
C ASP A 446 -15.08 -17.14 -8.96
N GLY A 447 -14.33 -16.07 -8.78
CA GLY A 447 -14.49 -14.85 -9.58
C GLY A 447 -14.42 -15.09 -11.09
N TYR A 448 -13.58 -16.04 -11.52
CA TYR A 448 -13.45 -16.39 -12.94
C TYR A 448 -14.66 -17.15 -13.48
N GLU A 449 -15.26 -18.07 -12.70
CA GLU A 449 -16.50 -18.78 -13.09
C GLU A 449 -17.66 -17.79 -13.19
N LYS A 450 -17.82 -16.90 -12.21
CA LYS A 450 -18.83 -15.83 -12.22
C LYS A 450 -18.62 -14.87 -13.38
N ALA A 451 -17.37 -14.57 -13.73
CA ALA A 451 -17.05 -13.72 -14.88
C ALA A 451 -17.53 -14.35 -16.19
N GLY A 452 -17.41 -15.68 -16.35
CA GLY A 452 -17.96 -16.40 -17.49
C GLY A 452 -19.46 -16.19 -17.65
N THR A 453 -20.23 -16.40 -16.56
CA THR A 453 -21.70 -16.18 -16.54
C THR A 453 -22.06 -14.73 -16.89
N VAL A 454 -21.33 -13.74 -16.32
CA VAL A 454 -21.58 -12.32 -16.63
C VAL A 454 -21.23 -11.98 -18.08
N MET A 455 -20.23 -12.64 -18.66
CA MET A 455 -19.90 -12.46 -20.08
C MET A 455 -21.00 -13.00 -21.01
N GLU A 456 -21.66 -14.10 -20.63
CA GLU A 456 -22.83 -14.61 -21.36
C GLU A 456 -24.03 -13.65 -21.25
N GLU A 457 -24.28 -13.10 -20.05
CA GLU A 457 -25.29 -12.04 -19.87
C GLU A 457 -25.03 -10.84 -20.81
N ILE A 458 -23.76 -10.39 -20.91
CA ILE A 458 -23.38 -9.26 -21.76
C ILE A 458 -23.58 -9.59 -23.27
N LYS A 459 -23.19 -10.80 -23.70
CA LYS A 459 -23.43 -11.23 -25.10
C LYS A 459 -24.91 -11.22 -25.47
N ASN A 460 -25.80 -11.52 -24.53
CA ASN A 460 -27.24 -11.52 -24.72
C ASN A 460 -27.87 -10.11 -24.68
N MET A 461 -27.10 -9.09 -24.23
CA MET A 461 -27.53 -7.68 -24.22
C MET A 461 -27.12 -6.89 -25.48
N GLU A 462 -26.12 -7.39 -26.21
CA GLU A 462 -25.69 -6.85 -27.52
C GLU A 462 -26.52 -7.42 -28.66
#